data_b1ba7b2ea4a2aaa742689ed64b574526
#
_entry.id   b1ba7b2ea4a2aaa742689ed64b574526
#
_cell.length_a   1.000
_cell.length_b   1.000
_cell.length_c   1.000
_cell.angle_alpha   90.00
_cell.angle_beta   90.00
_cell.angle_gamma   90.00
#
_symmetry.space_group_name_H-M   'P 1'
#
loop_
_entity.id
_entity.type
_entity.pdbx_description
1 polymer ?
#
loop_
_entity_poly.entity_id
_entity_poly.type
_entity_poly.pdbx_seq_one_letter_code
_entity_poly.pdbx_strand_id
1 'polypeptide(L)'
;ITSVKVGAFTGAQNLDRVSLPSVKEVHYCAFQNAAITTLDLPWGELESIGFSAFAGASGLPQNPVFSKLTALSNGAFAGTSDNKNTQLRTISLPLWTGSSFSEGSGFSNSIGGIFAYCTALTSVSAPELQTLPSQMLYYCQALEEAVFPKVSTVNSGVFNYCTNLTKIDLGGAITRLSSAFMAYANKVTAL
;
A
#
# COMPACT_ATOMS: atom_id res chain seq x y z
N ILE A 1 -14.16 -18.77 -6.85
CA ILE A 1 -12.90 -18.17 -7.33
C ILE A 1 -12.09 -17.80 -6.11
N THR A 2 -10.89 -18.38 -5.96
CA THR A 2 -9.97 -18.11 -4.85
C THR A 2 -8.83 -17.16 -5.23
N SER A 3 -8.61 -16.94 -6.53
CA SER A 3 -7.59 -16.01 -7.00
C SER A 3 -8.08 -15.20 -8.20
N VAL A 4 -7.73 -13.90 -8.22
CA VAL A 4 -7.89 -13.02 -9.38
C VAL A 4 -6.57 -12.98 -10.11
N LYS A 5 -6.53 -13.50 -11.33
CA LYS A 5 -5.30 -13.65 -12.11
C LYS A 5 -4.80 -12.34 -12.70
N VAL A 6 -3.58 -12.40 -13.21
CA VAL A 6 -2.85 -11.27 -13.81
C VAL A 6 -3.75 -10.51 -14.78
N GLY A 7 -3.89 -9.21 -14.55
CA GLY A 7 -4.60 -8.28 -15.44
C GLY A 7 -6.10 -8.52 -15.63
N ALA A 8 -6.75 -9.38 -14.83
CA ALA A 8 -8.13 -9.82 -15.08
C ALA A 8 -9.14 -8.68 -15.27
N PHE A 9 -8.96 -7.57 -14.56
CA PHE A 9 -9.81 -6.36 -14.65
C PHE A 9 -8.99 -5.11 -14.98
N THR A 10 -7.77 -5.24 -15.51
CA THR A 10 -6.94 -4.09 -15.86
C THR A 10 -7.68 -3.16 -16.80
N GLY A 11 -7.78 -1.87 -16.43
CA GLY A 11 -8.42 -0.84 -17.22
C GLY A 11 -9.91 -1.07 -17.46
N ALA A 12 -10.56 -2.00 -16.77
CA ALA A 12 -12.01 -2.20 -16.89
C ALA A 12 -12.74 -0.90 -16.50
N GLN A 13 -13.62 -0.43 -17.36
CA GLN A 13 -14.36 0.83 -17.17
C GLN A 13 -15.85 0.54 -16.98
N ASN A 14 -16.49 1.39 -16.19
CA ASN A 14 -17.96 1.38 -16.02
C ASN A 14 -18.53 0.09 -15.41
N LEU A 15 -17.78 -0.53 -14.49
CA LEU A 15 -18.30 -1.65 -13.71
C LEU A 15 -18.97 -1.14 -12.42
N ASP A 16 -20.27 -1.39 -12.29
CA ASP A 16 -21.02 -0.98 -11.10
C ASP A 16 -20.56 -1.75 -9.86
N ARG A 17 -20.43 -3.07 -9.99
CA ARG A 17 -20.04 -3.93 -8.88
C ARG A 17 -19.22 -5.13 -9.34
N VAL A 18 -18.16 -5.42 -8.59
CA VAL A 18 -17.42 -6.69 -8.66
C VAL A 18 -17.46 -7.31 -7.27
N SER A 19 -18.07 -8.50 -7.14
CA SER A 19 -18.15 -9.24 -5.87
C SER A 19 -17.50 -10.60 -6.01
N LEU A 20 -16.45 -10.84 -5.21
CA LEU A 20 -15.63 -12.05 -5.24
C LEU A 20 -15.37 -12.53 -3.80
N PRO A 21 -16.38 -13.11 -3.12
CA PRO A 21 -16.37 -13.32 -1.66
C PRO A 21 -15.40 -14.41 -1.17
N SER A 22 -14.78 -15.17 -2.06
CA SER A 22 -13.86 -16.27 -1.67
C SER A 22 -12.42 -16.04 -2.12
N VAL A 23 -12.09 -14.82 -2.60
CA VAL A 23 -10.74 -14.51 -3.09
C VAL A 23 -9.76 -14.40 -1.93
N LYS A 24 -8.59 -15.01 -2.10
CA LYS A 24 -7.45 -14.96 -1.19
C LYS A 24 -6.22 -14.33 -1.83
N GLU A 25 -6.11 -14.41 -3.15
CA GLU A 25 -4.96 -13.93 -3.91
C GLU A 25 -5.39 -12.97 -5.00
N VAL A 26 -4.77 -11.81 -5.05
CA VAL A 26 -4.95 -10.83 -6.13
C VAL A 26 -3.60 -10.63 -6.82
N HIS A 27 -3.52 -11.08 -8.06
CA HIS A 27 -2.28 -11.10 -8.83
C HIS A 27 -1.92 -9.73 -9.44
N TYR A 28 -0.78 -9.71 -10.14
CA TYR A 28 -0.20 -8.56 -10.84
C TYR A 28 -1.25 -7.80 -11.66
N CYS A 29 -1.34 -6.49 -11.45
CA CYS A 29 -2.23 -5.57 -12.17
C CYS A 29 -3.71 -5.99 -12.24
N ALA A 30 -4.17 -6.92 -11.40
CA ALA A 30 -5.50 -7.53 -11.54
C ALA A 30 -6.64 -6.50 -11.64
N PHE A 31 -6.56 -5.39 -10.92
CA PHE A 31 -7.51 -4.28 -10.94
C PHE A 31 -6.84 -2.94 -11.30
N GLN A 32 -5.67 -2.96 -11.92
CA GLN A 32 -4.96 -1.72 -12.26
C GLN A 32 -5.82 -0.81 -13.14
N ASN A 33 -5.98 0.45 -12.72
CA ASN A 33 -6.79 1.47 -13.41
C ASN A 33 -8.24 1.03 -13.70
N ALA A 34 -8.77 0.10 -12.92
CA ALA A 34 -10.17 -0.30 -13.04
C ALA A 34 -11.10 0.75 -12.42
N ALA A 35 -12.10 1.18 -13.19
CA ALA A 35 -13.16 2.08 -12.72
C ALA A 35 -14.37 1.24 -12.26
N ILE A 36 -14.38 0.89 -10.98
CA ILE A 36 -15.41 0.07 -10.34
C ILE A 36 -16.08 0.93 -9.27
N THR A 37 -17.42 0.97 -9.25
CA THR A 37 -18.15 1.72 -8.23
C THR A 37 -18.05 1.03 -6.86
N THR A 38 -18.20 -0.29 -6.82
CA THR A 38 -18.11 -1.09 -5.60
C THR A 38 -17.28 -2.35 -5.83
N LEU A 39 -16.15 -2.45 -5.14
CA LEU A 39 -15.29 -3.63 -5.14
C LEU A 39 -15.47 -4.38 -3.82
N ASP A 40 -16.23 -5.46 -3.88
CA ASP A 40 -16.59 -6.28 -2.72
C ASP A 40 -15.70 -7.54 -2.68
N LEU A 41 -14.60 -7.42 -1.95
CA LEU A 41 -13.65 -8.49 -1.68
C LEU A 41 -13.64 -8.81 -0.17
N PRO A 42 -13.28 -10.04 0.21
CA PRO A 42 -13.11 -10.42 1.61
C PRO A 42 -11.75 -9.92 2.13
N TRP A 43 -11.59 -8.61 2.31
CA TRP A 43 -10.31 -7.94 2.61
C TRP A 43 -9.54 -8.59 3.76
N GLY A 44 -10.25 -9.07 4.79
CA GLY A 44 -9.65 -9.77 5.94
C GLY A 44 -9.15 -11.18 5.63
N GLU A 45 -9.62 -11.80 4.57
CA GLU A 45 -9.23 -13.15 4.13
C GLU A 45 -8.15 -13.13 3.05
N LEU A 46 -7.79 -11.96 2.51
CA LEU A 46 -6.71 -11.85 1.53
C LEU A 46 -5.38 -12.26 2.17
N GLU A 47 -4.69 -13.17 1.53
CA GLU A 47 -3.38 -13.71 1.93
C GLU A 47 -2.23 -13.05 1.15
N SER A 48 -2.49 -12.68 -0.13
CA SER A 48 -1.48 -12.07 -1.00
C SER A 48 -2.06 -11.05 -1.98
N ILE A 49 -1.32 -9.95 -2.17
CA ILE A 49 -1.64 -8.88 -3.13
C ILE A 49 -0.39 -8.59 -3.96
N GLY A 50 -0.53 -8.75 -5.26
CA GLY A 50 0.54 -8.63 -6.25
C GLY A 50 0.92 -7.20 -6.58
N PHE A 51 1.95 -7.09 -7.41
CA PHE A 51 2.47 -5.81 -7.89
C PHE A 51 1.39 -5.02 -8.64
N SER A 52 1.19 -3.76 -8.26
CA SER A 52 0.21 -2.84 -8.86
C SER A 52 -1.22 -3.39 -8.91
N ALA A 53 -1.57 -4.36 -8.08
CA ALA A 53 -2.85 -5.08 -8.16
C ALA A 53 -4.06 -4.14 -8.14
N PHE A 54 -4.02 -3.07 -7.34
CA PHE A 54 -5.07 -2.06 -7.21
C PHE A 54 -4.57 -0.64 -7.57
N ALA A 55 -3.45 -0.53 -8.28
CA ALA A 55 -2.90 0.77 -8.63
C ALA A 55 -3.89 1.57 -9.48
N GLY A 56 -4.27 2.77 -9.05
CA GLY A 56 -5.23 3.62 -9.73
C GLY A 56 -6.66 3.05 -9.81
N ALA A 57 -6.96 1.97 -9.08
CA ALA A 57 -8.32 1.42 -9.04
C ALA A 57 -9.27 2.31 -8.22
N SER A 58 -10.55 2.30 -8.58
CA SER A 58 -11.63 2.89 -7.76
C SER A 58 -12.47 1.82 -7.04
N GLY A 59 -13.41 2.25 -6.19
CA GLY A 59 -14.28 1.33 -5.43
C GLY A 59 -13.60 0.64 -4.25
N LEU A 60 -12.40 1.08 -3.87
CA LEU A 60 -11.69 0.56 -2.71
C LEU A 60 -12.37 0.99 -1.40
N PRO A 61 -12.39 0.15 -0.35
CA PRO A 61 -12.87 0.55 0.95
C PRO A 61 -11.96 1.61 1.57
N GLN A 62 -12.53 2.44 2.45
CA GLN A 62 -11.74 3.45 3.14
C GLN A 62 -10.80 2.84 4.20
N ASN A 63 -11.27 1.82 4.89
CA ASN A 63 -10.59 1.20 6.02
C ASN A 63 -10.58 -0.33 5.88
N PRO A 64 -9.86 -0.90 4.91
CA PRO A 64 -9.79 -2.34 4.75
C PRO A 64 -9.09 -2.99 5.95
N VAL A 65 -9.59 -4.14 6.38
CA VAL A 65 -8.99 -4.95 7.42
C VAL A 65 -8.22 -6.10 6.77
N PHE A 66 -6.92 -6.16 6.96
CA PHE A 66 -6.02 -7.16 6.36
C PHE A 66 -5.54 -8.18 7.41
N SER A 67 -6.46 -8.96 7.98
CA SER A 67 -6.15 -9.87 9.11
C SER A 67 -5.23 -11.05 8.73
N LYS A 68 -5.21 -11.47 7.46
CA LYS A 68 -4.45 -12.63 6.98
C LYS A 68 -3.36 -12.28 5.95
N LEU A 69 -3.20 -11.02 5.59
CA LEU A 69 -2.26 -10.62 4.55
C LEU A 69 -0.81 -10.80 5.01
N THR A 70 -0.08 -11.67 4.33
CA THR A 70 1.34 -11.96 4.60
C THR A 70 2.26 -11.54 3.46
N ALA A 71 1.73 -11.39 2.23
CA ALA A 71 2.51 -10.97 1.07
C ALA A 71 1.87 -9.77 0.37
N LEU A 72 2.64 -8.67 0.26
CA LEU A 72 2.19 -7.42 -0.34
C LEU A 72 3.29 -6.83 -1.21
N SER A 73 3.02 -6.70 -2.49
CA SER A 73 4.03 -6.28 -3.46
C SER A 73 4.04 -4.78 -3.69
N ASN A 74 5.12 -4.30 -4.30
CA ASN A 74 5.32 -2.88 -4.59
C ASN A 74 4.21 -2.32 -5.47
N GLY A 75 3.83 -1.06 -5.25
CA GLY A 75 2.78 -0.37 -6.01
C GLY A 75 1.36 -0.91 -5.83
N ALA A 76 1.12 -1.89 -4.94
CA ALA A 76 -0.16 -2.60 -4.84
C ALA A 76 -1.39 -1.69 -4.76
N PHE A 77 -1.29 -0.57 -4.05
CA PHE A 77 -2.35 0.43 -3.89
C PHE A 77 -1.94 1.83 -4.38
N ALA A 78 -0.84 1.92 -5.10
CA ALA A 78 -0.31 3.22 -5.50
C ALA A 78 -1.28 4.00 -6.39
N GLY A 79 -1.31 5.30 -6.18
CA GLY A 79 -1.75 6.25 -7.19
C GLY A 79 -0.58 6.72 -8.06
N THR A 80 -0.84 7.74 -8.85
CA THR A 80 0.16 8.49 -9.62
C THR A 80 -0.02 9.99 -9.38
N SER A 81 0.83 10.83 -9.96
CA SER A 81 0.63 12.29 -9.93
C SER A 81 -0.72 12.71 -10.48
N ASP A 82 -1.21 12.01 -11.50
CA ASP A 82 -2.43 12.35 -12.24
C ASP A 82 -3.67 11.58 -11.76
N ASN A 83 -3.46 10.37 -11.21
CA ASN A 83 -4.51 9.51 -10.66
C ASN A 83 -4.16 9.08 -9.23
N LYS A 84 -4.46 9.95 -8.26
CA LYS A 84 -4.18 9.72 -6.84
C LYS A 84 -5.19 8.76 -6.24
N ASN A 85 -4.73 7.89 -5.33
CA ASN A 85 -5.65 7.11 -4.49
C ASN A 85 -6.20 8.03 -3.39
N THR A 86 -7.47 8.38 -3.50
CA THR A 86 -8.18 9.26 -2.56
C THR A 86 -9.15 8.52 -1.65
N GLN A 87 -9.11 7.18 -1.63
CA GLN A 87 -10.10 6.34 -0.97
C GLN A 87 -9.59 5.77 0.35
N LEU A 88 -8.38 5.18 0.35
CA LEU A 88 -7.79 4.58 1.54
C LEU A 88 -7.52 5.62 2.62
N ARG A 89 -8.01 5.37 3.84
CA ARG A 89 -7.82 6.26 5.01
C ARG A 89 -6.97 5.62 6.09
N THR A 90 -7.19 4.35 6.39
CA THR A 90 -6.40 3.64 7.39
C THR A 90 -5.94 2.30 6.86
N ILE A 91 -4.71 1.92 7.18
CA ILE A 91 -4.12 0.63 6.82
C ILE A 91 -3.54 -0.03 8.07
N SER A 92 -3.94 -1.28 8.30
CA SER A 92 -3.36 -2.15 9.32
C SER A 92 -2.93 -3.47 8.70
N LEU A 93 -1.65 -3.82 8.88
CA LEU A 93 -0.99 -5.00 8.31
C LEU A 93 -0.37 -5.84 9.43
N PRO A 94 -1.17 -6.48 10.29
CA PRO A 94 -0.70 -7.11 11.52
C PRO A 94 0.25 -8.29 11.31
N LEU A 95 0.20 -8.96 10.16
CA LEU A 95 1.01 -10.14 9.87
C LEU A 95 2.08 -9.92 8.80
N TRP A 96 2.09 -8.75 8.15
CA TRP A 96 3.04 -8.52 7.07
C TRP A 96 4.44 -8.18 7.58
N THR A 97 5.41 -9.00 7.18
CA THR A 97 6.84 -8.87 7.57
C THR A 97 7.71 -8.18 6.51
N GLY A 98 7.12 -7.79 5.38
CA GLY A 98 7.83 -7.22 4.23
C GLY A 98 7.94 -8.18 3.03
N SER A 99 7.32 -9.35 3.11
CA SER A 99 7.31 -10.30 2.00
C SER A 99 6.47 -9.80 0.83
N SER A 100 6.99 -9.94 -0.38
CA SER A 100 6.25 -9.68 -1.63
C SER A 100 5.61 -10.96 -2.15
N PHE A 101 4.52 -10.82 -2.90
CA PHE A 101 3.93 -11.92 -3.63
C PHE A 101 4.77 -12.21 -4.89
N SER A 102 5.29 -13.44 -4.99
CA SER A 102 6.13 -13.83 -6.11
C SER A 102 5.27 -14.34 -7.28
N GLU A 103 5.18 -13.56 -8.35
CA GLU A 103 4.34 -13.87 -9.52
C GLU A 103 5.15 -14.25 -10.77
N GLY A 104 6.41 -14.63 -10.59
CA GLY A 104 7.32 -14.94 -11.70
C GLY A 104 8.05 -13.71 -12.27
N SER A 105 9.13 -13.96 -12.99
CA SER A 105 10.00 -12.93 -13.55
C SER A 105 9.40 -12.29 -14.80
N GLY A 106 9.48 -10.97 -14.92
CA GLY A 106 9.27 -10.29 -16.20
C GLY A 106 8.56 -8.92 -16.15
N PHE A 107 8.12 -8.45 -14.99
CA PHE A 107 7.41 -7.18 -14.91
C PHE A 107 8.21 -6.14 -14.13
N SER A 108 8.83 -5.22 -14.85
CA SER A 108 9.47 -4.03 -14.30
C SER A 108 8.56 -2.83 -14.56
N ASN A 109 7.97 -2.27 -13.52
CA ASN A 109 7.24 -1.02 -13.61
C ASN A 109 7.74 -0.03 -12.56
N SER A 110 7.95 1.20 -12.98
CA SER A 110 8.42 2.33 -12.18
C SER A 110 7.29 2.97 -11.35
N ILE A 111 6.30 2.21 -10.91
CA ILE A 111 5.31 2.72 -9.98
C ILE A 111 5.98 2.78 -8.60
N GLY A 112 5.82 3.89 -7.91
CA GLY A 112 6.39 4.11 -6.57
C GLY A 112 5.97 3.07 -5.54
N GLY A 113 6.32 3.29 -4.29
CA GLY A 113 6.08 2.34 -3.20
C GLY A 113 4.63 1.93 -3.01
N ILE A 114 4.38 0.99 -2.14
CA ILE A 114 3.13 0.24 -1.99
C ILE A 114 1.88 1.13 -1.89
N PHE A 115 1.98 2.24 -1.15
CA PHE A 115 0.91 3.21 -0.91
C PHE A 115 1.27 4.61 -1.44
N ALA A 116 2.20 4.71 -2.38
CA ALA A 116 2.56 6.02 -2.95
C ALA A 116 1.33 6.72 -3.53
N TYR A 117 1.24 8.03 -3.31
CA TYR A 117 0.10 8.85 -3.73
C TYR A 117 -1.27 8.44 -3.14
N CYS A 118 -1.30 7.73 -2.01
CA CYS A 118 -2.53 7.55 -1.22
C CYS A 118 -2.80 8.84 -0.42
N THR A 119 -3.35 9.85 -1.09
CA THR A 119 -3.42 11.22 -0.53
C THR A 119 -4.47 11.41 0.56
N ALA A 120 -5.37 10.44 0.75
CA ALA A 120 -6.35 10.44 1.83
C ALA A 120 -5.94 9.56 3.04
N LEU A 121 -4.82 8.83 2.94
CA LEU A 121 -4.33 7.95 4.00
C LEU A 121 -3.88 8.76 5.20
N THR A 122 -4.52 8.54 6.35
CA THR A 122 -4.26 9.25 7.61
C THR A 122 -3.41 8.44 8.59
N SER A 123 -3.52 7.12 8.56
CA SER A 123 -2.71 6.26 9.42
C SER A 123 -2.31 4.95 8.76
N VAL A 124 -1.14 4.45 9.15
CA VAL A 124 -0.62 3.15 8.72
C VAL A 124 0.10 2.46 9.87
N SER A 125 -0.14 1.15 10.02
CA SER A 125 0.51 0.30 11.00
C SER A 125 0.91 -1.04 10.39
N ALA A 126 2.17 -1.43 10.59
CA ALA A 126 2.69 -2.75 10.24
C ALA A 126 3.68 -3.21 11.34
N PRO A 127 3.17 -3.76 12.44
CA PRO A 127 3.96 -4.01 13.65
C PRO A 127 5.05 -5.08 13.49
N GLU A 128 4.95 -5.95 12.50
CA GLU A 128 5.94 -7.00 12.24
C GLU A 128 6.97 -6.62 11.17
N LEU A 129 6.82 -5.45 10.54
CA LEU A 129 7.70 -5.01 9.46
C LEU A 129 9.10 -4.64 9.98
N GLN A 130 10.16 -5.19 9.37
CA GLN A 130 11.55 -4.94 9.75
C GLN A 130 12.26 -3.92 8.83
N THR A 131 11.79 -3.80 7.59
CA THR A 131 12.36 -2.89 6.59
C THR A 131 11.26 -2.11 5.92
N LEU A 132 11.31 -0.78 5.99
CA LEU A 132 10.43 0.07 5.20
C LEU A 132 10.94 0.14 3.75
N PRO A 133 10.18 -0.36 2.77
CA PRO A 133 10.56 -0.31 1.36
C PRO A 133 10.68 1.13 0.86
N SER A 134 11.51 1.35 -0.15
CA SER A 134 11.64 2.69 -0.77
C SER A 134 10.30 3.23 -1.22
N GLN A 135 10.06 4.52 -0.95
CA GLN A 135 8.87 5.26 -1.37
C GLN A 135 7.53 4.65 -0.88
N MET A 136 7.52 3.78 0.12
CA MET A 136 6.32 3.06 0.58
C MET A 136 5.12 3.99 0.79
N LEU A 137 5.34 5.17 1.34
CA LEU A 137 4.32 6.18 1.68
C LEU A 137 4.59 7.53 0.97
N TYR A 138 5.30 7.49 -0.16
CA TYR A 138 5.63 8.69 -0.93
C TYR A 138 4.36 9.47 -1.29
N TYR A 139 4.35 10.78 -1.00
CA TYR A 139 3.24 11.68 -1.30
C TYR A 139 1.90 11.34 -0.60
N CYS A 140 1.94 10.69 0.57
CA CYS A 140 0.77 10.49 1.42
C CYS A 140 0.50 11.76 2.25
N GLN A 141 -0.07 12.79 1.60
CA GLN A 141 -0.16 14.15 2.16
C GLN A 141 -1.04 14.27 3.40
N ALA A 142 -2.09 13.41 3.53
CA ALA A 142 -2.96 13.40 4.70
C ALA A 142 -2.42 12.54 5.86
N LEU A 143 -1.29 11.84 5.68
CA LEU A 143 -0.77 10.94 6.70
C LEU A 143 -0.38 11.72 7.96
N GLU A 144 -0.93 11.33 9.10
CA GLU A 144 -0.72 11.93 10.42
C GLU A 144 0.12 11.03 11.32
N GLU A 145 -0.08 9.71 11.24
CA GLU A 145 0.58 8.72 12.08
C GLU A 145 1.07 7.49 11.29
N ALA A 146 2.28 7.03 11.62
CA ALA A 146 2.90 5.83 11.05
C ALA A 146 3.55 5.00 12.16
N VAL A 147 3.16 3.70 12.28
CA VAL A 147 3.55 2.83 13.39
C VAL A 147 4.22 1.56 12.87
N PHE A 148 5.54 1.47 13.11
CA PHE A 148 6.42 0.38 12.66
C PHE A 148 7.43 -0.02 13.75
N PRO A 149 6.99 -0.55 14.90
CA PRO A 149 7.82 -0.67 16.12
C PRO A 149 8.99 -1.67 16.01
N LYS A 150 9.03 -2.51 14.98
CA LYS A 150 10.12 -3.47 14.74
C LYS A 150 11.04 -3.09 13.58
N VAL A 151 10.85 -1.93 12.99
CA VAL A 151 11.68 -1.50 11.86
C VAL A 151 13.11 -1.22 12.32
N SER A 152 14.07 -1.80 11.60
CA SER A 152 15.52 -1.53 11.76
C SER A 152 16.12 -0.82 10.56
N THR A 153 15.49 -0.90 9.39
CA THR A 153 15.96 -0.29 8.15
C THR A 153 14.87 0.55 7.50
N VAL A 154 15.20 1.81 7.22
CA VAL A 154 14.34 2.73 6.46
C VAL A 154 15.01 3.09 5.15
N ASN A 155 14.40 2.70 4.04
CA ASN A 155 14.91 3.00 2.71
C ASN A 155 14.56 4.42 2.26
N SER A 156 15.04 4.82 1.07
CA SER A 156 14.91 6.19 0.59
C SER A 156 13.47 6.57 0.25
N GLY A 157 13.12 7.82 0.53
CA GLY A 157 11.88 8.44 0.12
C GLY A 157 10.61 7.93 0.79
N VAL A 158 10.71 7.11 1.86
CA VAL A 158 9.55 6.45 2.50
C VAL A 158 8.45 7.44 2.85
N PHE A 159 8.79 8.54 3.51
CA PHE A 159 7.85 9.55 3.97
C PHE A 159 7.96 10.88 3.22
N ASN A 160 8.59 10.89 2.03
CA ASN A 160 8.72 12.14 1.29
C ASN A 160 7.35 12.71 0.93
N TYR A 161 7.20 14.01 1.14
CA TYR A 161 5.95 14.76 0.91
C TYR A 161 4.76 14.32 1.80
N CYS A 162 5.00 13.65 2.93
CA CYS A 162 3.99 13.42 3.96
C CYS A 162 3.80 14.69 4.80
N THR A 163 3.21 15.71 4.22
CA THR A 163 3.20 17.09 4.78
C THR A 163 2.38 17.26 6.06
N ASN A 164 1.52 16.31 6.39
CA ASN A 164 0.74 16.31 7.64
C ASN A 164 1.26 15.32 8.69
N LEU A 165 2.31 14.58 8.40
CA LEU A 165 2.87 13.57 9.31
C LEU A 165 3.45 14.25 10.56
N THR A 166 2.93 13.87 11.73
CA THR A 166 3.33 14.40 13.03
C THR A 166 3.94 13.36 13.93
N LYS A 167 3.55 12.09 13.77
CA LYS A 167 3.97 11.00 14.64
C LYS A 167 4.47 9.81 13.82
N ILE A 168 5.70 9.40 14.13
CA ILE A 168 6.31 8.17 13.58
C ILE A 168 6.81 7.34 14.77
N ASP A 169 6.40 6.08 14.85
CA ASP A 169 6.94 5.11 15.79
C ASP A 169 7.76 4.06 15.01
N LEU A 170 9.07 4.10 15.21
CA LEU A 170 10.03 3.14 14.63
C LEU A 170 10.65 2.22 15.69
N GLY A 171 10.15 2.25 16.95
CA GLY A 171 10.57 1.33 18.01
C GLY A 171 12.02 1.51 18.49
N GLY A 172 12.76 2.48 18.01
CA GLY A 172 14.10 2.84 18.54
C GLY A 172 15.26 1.91 18.18
N ALA A 173 15.06 0.84 17.40
CA ALA A 173 16.11 -0.09 17.00
C ALA A 173 16.68 0.17 15.60
N ILE A 174 16.65 1.42 15.12
CA ILE A 174 17.08 1.78 13.78
C ILE A 174 18.58 1.60 13.62
N THR A 175 18.97 0.76 12.69
CA THR A 175 20.37 0.52 12.29
C THR A 175 20.74 1.20 10.97
N ARG A 176 19.74 1.53 10.14
CA ARG A 176 19.96 2.15 8.84
C ARG A 176 18.85 3.13 8.47
N LEU A 177 19.22 4.37 8.22
CA LEU A 177 18.40 5.40 7.58
C LEU A 177 19.02 5.76 6.22
N SER A 178 18.25 5.58 5.16
CA SER A 178 18.70 5.99 3.82
C SER A 178 18.50 7.50 3.60
N SER A 179 19.18 8.05 2.59
CA SER A 179 19.07 9.45 2.22
C SER A 179 17.62 9.85 1.88
N ALA A 180 17.25 11.07 2.25
CA ALA A 180 15.94 11.64 1.93
C ALA A 180 14.74 10.73 2.30
N PHE A 181 14.79 10.01 3.43
CA PHE A 181 13.70 9.12 3.84
C PHE A 181 12.41 9.88 4.22
N MET A 182 12.50 11.18 4.56
CA MET A 182 11.37 12.02 4.94
C MET A 182 11.50 13.48 4.46
N ALA A 183 11.98 13.69 3.23
CA ALA A 183 12.07 15.04 2.66
C ALA A 183 10.67 15.67 2.55
N TYR A 184 10.56 16.94 2.95
CA TYR A 184 9.31 17.71 2.98
C TYR A 184 8.23 17.19 3.96
N ALA A 185 8.57 16.35 4.93
CA ALA A 185 7.73 15.97 6.06
C ALA A 185 8.04 16.89 7.25
N ASN A 186 7.61 18.15 7.18
CA ASN A 186 8.11 19.22 8.05
C ASN A 186 7.40 19.32 9.41
N LYS A 187 6.39 18.48 9.68
CA LYS A 187 5.62 18.51 10.93
C LYS A 187 6.04 17.47 11.96
N VAL A 188 6.94 16.55 11.60
CA VAL A 188 7.41 15.52 12.53
C VAL A 188 8.23 16.14 13.64
N THR A 189 7.82 15.91 14.88
CA THR A 189 8.47 16.45 16.09
C THR A 189 9.19 15.37 16.92
N ALA A 190 8.94 14.10 16.66
CA ALA A 190 9.56 12.96 17.33
C ALA A 190 9.62 11.74 16.37
N LEU A 191 10.68 10.95 16.53
CA LEU A 191 10.93 9.66 15.85
C LEU A 191 11.07 8.57 16.90
#